data_675deca9e1a85171cb34ae95d4ce4487
#
_entry.id   675deca9e1a85171cb34ae95d4ce4487
#
_cell.length_a   1.000
_cell.length_b   1.000
_cell.length_c   1.000
_cell.angle_alpha   90.00
_cell.angle_beta   90.00
_cell.angle_gamma   90.00
#
_symmetry.space_group_name_H-M   'P 1'
#
loop_
_entity.id
_entity.type
_entity.pdbx_description
1 polymer ?
#
loop_
_entity_poly.entity_id
_entity_poly.type
_entity_poly.pdbx_seq_one_letter_code
_entity_poly.pdbx_strand_id
1 'polypeptide(L)'
;MIFLQIIKRELKIATRKQAEILNPLWFFLIVITLFPLVIGPDPKLLSRIAPGVAWVAALLSALLSFERLFRDDFIDGSLEHLMLTAQPLALTALAKVVAHWLLTGLPLILLSPIAALLLSLEVNIWWALVLTLLVGTPILSCIGAIGVALTVGLRKGGVLLSLLVVPLFIPVLIFASAILDAAALNLPYGGQLAILGAILAGAITLSPFAIAAALRISLDN
;
A
#
# COMPACT_ATOMS: atom_id res chain seq x y z
N MET A 1 -18.40 12.65 -12.10
CA MET A 1 -17.37 13.36 -12.91
C MET A 1 -16.17 13.80 -12.07
N ILE A 2 -16.35 14.40 -10.89
CA ILE A 2 -15.31 14.98 -10.03
C ILE A 2 -14.31 13.95 -9.52
N PHE A 3 -14.75 12.79 -9.05
CA PHE A 3 -13.88 11.70 -8.56
C PHE A 3 -12.79 11.31 -9.58
N LEU A 4 -13.19 11.08 -10.83
CA LEU A 4 -12.24 10.76 -11.91
C LEU A 4 -11.31 11.95 -12.27
N GLN A 5 -11.79 13.19 -12.12
CA GLN A 5 -10.95 14.37 -12.34
C GLN A 5 -9.85 14.48 -11.30
N ILE A 6 -10.15 14.18 -10.02
CA ILE A 6 -9.16 14.15 -8.96
C ILE A 6 -8.12 13.08 -9.22
N ILE A 7 -8.53 11.85 -9.54
CA ILE A 7 -7.60 10.76 -9.88
C ILE A 7 -6.70 11.17 -11.06
N LYS A 8 -7.26 11.69 -12.13
CA LYS A 8 -6.48 12.16 -13.30
C LYS A 8 -5.50 13.27 -12.94
N ARG A 9 -5.88 14.19 -12.06
CA ARG A 9 -5.00 15.26 -11.55
C ARG A 9 -3.83 14.65 -10.78
N GLU A 10 -4.09 13.76 -9.82
CA GLU A 10 -3.05 13.09 -9.03
C GLU A 10 -2.09 12.30 -9.92
N LEU A 11 -2.61 11.50 -10.86
CA LEU A 11 -1.79 10.76 -11.81
C LEU A 11 -0.92 11.68 -12.68
N LYS A 12 -1.46 12.83 -13.12
CA LYS A 12 -0.71 13.82 -13.91
C LYS A 12 0.38 14.51 -13.09
N ILE A 13 0.13 14.80 -11.81
CA ILE A 13 1.13 15.36 -10.91
C ILE A 13 2.25 14.33 -10.71
N ALA A 14 1.90 13.10 -10.44
CA ALA A 14 2.83 12.01 -10.21
C ALA A 14 3.75 11.75 -11.42
N THR A 15 3.23 11.82 -12.66
CA THR A 15 4.07 11.66 -13.87
C THR A 15 5.13 12.76 -14.03
N ARG A 16 4.98 13.90 -13.39
CA ARG A 16 5.99 14.98 -13.36
C ARG A 16 7.04 14.76 -12.28
N LYS A 17 6.72 13.97 -11.25
CA LYS A 17 7.57 13.66 -10.12
C LYS A 17 7.95 12.17 -10.12
N GLN A 18 8.52 11.69 -11.22
CA GLN A 18 8.79 10.26 -11.49
C GLN A 18 9.60 9.58 -10.37
N ALA A 19 10.54 10.29 -9.74
CA ALA A 19 11.33 9.74 -8.63
C ALA A 19 10.44 9.29 -7.46
N GLU A 20 9.32 9.96 -7.23
CA GLU A 20 8.39 9.64 -6.13
C GLU A 20 7.67 8.31 -6.33
N ILE A 21 7.40 7.95 -7.60
CA ILE A 21 6.81 6.67 -7.98
C ILE A 21 7.88 5.58 -8.00
N LEU A 22 9.05 5.90 -8.55
CA LEU A 22 10.11 4.93 -8.77
C LEU A 22 10.82 4.50 -7.48
N ASN A 23 10.99 5.41 -6.50
CA ASN A 23 11.70 5.09 -5.26
C ASN A 23 11.10 3.90 -4.49
N PRO A 24 9.77 3.81 -4.24
CA PRO A 24 9.17 2.64 -3.62
C PRO A 24 9.36 1.36 -4.42
N LEU A 25 9.30 1.44 -5.76
CA LEU A 25 9.45 0.29 -6.64
C LEU A 25 10.91 -0.21 -6.68
N TRP A 26 11.88 0.72 -6.74
CA TRP A 26 13.29 0.37 -6.62
C TRP A 26 13.59 -0.26 -5.26
N PHE A 27 13.02 0.30 -4.19
CA PHE A 27 13.18 -0.28 -2.86
C PHE A 27 12.64 -1.71 -2.79
N PHE A 28 11.45 -1.96 -3.34
CA PHE A 28 10.88 -3.30 -3.44
C PHE A 28 11.81 -4.26 -4.18
N LEU A 29 12.30 -3.88 -5.37
CA LEU A 29 13.21 -4.69 -6.17
C LEU A 29 14.54 -4.94 -5.46
N ILE A 30 15.12 -3.93 -4.81
CA ILE A 30 16.37 -4.07 -4.04
C ILE A 30 16.17 -5.09 -2.92
N VAL A 31 15.12 -4.96 -2.12
CA VAL A 31 14.85 -5.90 -1.02
C VAL A 31 14.71 -7.32 -1.56
N ILE A 32 13.87 -7.54 -2.58
CA ILE A 32 13.66 -8.86 -3.19
C ILE A 32 14.97 -9.45 -3.74
N THR A 33 15.83 -8.64 -4.33
CA THR A 33 17.10 -9.09 -4.93
C THR A 33 18.15 -9.42 -3.87
N LEU A 34 18.15 -8.71 -2.73
CA LEU A 34 19.13 -8.92 -1.66
C LEU A 34 18.99 -10.31 -1.02
N PHE A 35 17.78 -10.86 -0.90
CA PHE A 35 17.56 -12.15 -0.25
C PHE A 35 18.27 -13.31 -0.97
N PRO A 36 18.12 -13.53 -2.29
CA PRO A 36 18.88 -14.55 -3.00
C PRO A 36 20.40 -14.35 -2.93
N LEU A 37 20.85 -13.10 -2.90
CA LEU A 37 22.29 -12.78 -2.82
C LEU A 37 22.88 -13.13 -1.46
N VAL A 38 22.13 -12.89 -0.36
CA VAL A 38 22.62 -13.12 1.02
C VAL A 38 22.46 -14.58 1.43
N ILE A 39 21.35 -15.22 1.08
CA ILE A 39 21.02 -16.58 1.50
C ILE A 39 21.64 -17.63 0.58
N GLY A 40 21.93 -17.24 -0.68
CA GLY A 40 22.38 -18.14 -1.73
C GLY A 40 21.23 -18.64 -2.60
N PRO A 41 21.56 -19.28 -3.73
CA PRO A 41 20.59 -19.68 -4.77
C PRO A 41 19.90 -21.03 -4.48
N ASP A 42 19.55 -21.33 -3.21
CA ASP A 42 18.77 -22.54 -2.88
C ASP A 42 17.27 -22.29 -3.14
N PRO A 43 16.68 -22.91 -4.19
CA PRO A 43 15.28 -22.67 -4.56
C PRO A 43 14.29 -23.08 -3.46
N LYS A 44 14.60 -24.13 -2.69
CA LYS A 44 13.70 -24.62 -1.62
C LYS A 44 13.64 -23.63 -0.45
N LEU A 45 14.80 -23.10 -0.07
CA LEU A 45 14.87 -22.11 1.00
C LEU A 45 14.23 -20.79 0.56
N LEU A 46 14.54 -20.32 -0.65
CA LEU A 46 13.98 -19.09 -1.21
C LEU A 46 12.46 -19.17 -1.31
N SER A 47 11.90 -20.23 -1.86
CA SER A 47 10.45 -20.41 -1.97
C SER A 47 9.77 -20.45 -0.60
N ARG A 48 10.42 -21.05 0.41
CA ARG A 48 9.88 -21.12 1.78
C ARG A 48 9.79 -19.75 2.48
N ILE A 49 10.75 -18.86 2.25
CA ILE A 49 10.76 -17.53 2.89
C ILE A 49 10.05 -16.47 2.04
N ALA A 50 9.79 -16.76 0.78
CA ALA A 50 9.23 -15.83 -0.19
C ALA A 50 7.94 -15.14 0.26
N PRO A 51 6.96 -15.81 0.94
CA PRO A 51 5.77 -15.15 1.43
C PRO A 51 6.07 -13.95 2.33
N GLY A 52 6.92 -14.18 3.35
CA GLY A 52 7.34 -13.13 4.28
C GLY A 52 8.15 -12.03 3.60
N VAL A 53 9.14 -12.40 2.78
CA VAL A 53 10.02 -11.46 2.07
C VAL A 53 9.22 -10.56 1.14
N ALA A 54 8.35 -11.13 0.30
CA ALA A 54 7.57 -10.37 -0.68
C ALA A 54 6.63 -9.37 0.02
N TRP A 55 5.96 -9.80 1.09
CA TRP A 55 5.02 -8.94 1.81
C TRP A 55 5.70 -7.89 2.67
N VAL A 56 6.82 -8.21 3.33
CA VAL A 56 7.62 -7.21 4.05
C VAL A 56 8.17 -6.17 3.08
N ALA A 57 8.69 -6.59 1.92
CA ALA A 57 9.15 -5.67 0.89
C ALA A 57 8.03 -4.78 0.37
N ALA A 58 6.84 -5.32 0.11
CA ALA A 58 5.68 -4.57 -0.33
C ALA A 58 5.20 -3.55 0.73
N LEU A 59 5.17 -3.96 2.01
CA LEU A 59 4.81 -3.10 3.13
C LEU A 59 5.78 -1.93 3.27
N LEU A 60 7.08 -2.20 3.30
CA LEU A 60 8.10 -1.15 3.44
C LEU A 60 8.11 -0.21 2.23
N SER A 61 7.89 -0.74 1.04
CA SER A 61 7.70 0.04 -0.18
C SER A 61 6.48 0.96 -0.09
N ALA A 62 5.35 0.44 0.41
CA ALA A 62 4.14 1.22 0.64
C ALA A 62 4.38 2.33 1.68
N LEU A 63 5.06 2.03 2.81
CA LEU A 63 5.40 3.04 3.82
C LEU A 63 6.21 4.20 3.26
N LEU A 64 7.17 3.91 2.38
CA LEU A 64 7.99 4.93 1.73
C LEU A 64 7.16 5.85 0.82
N SER A 65 6.07 5.34 0.24
CA SER A 65 5.19 6.10 -0.65
C SER A 65 4.21 7.01 0.08
N PHE A 66 3.89 6.72 1.35
CA PHE A 66 2.87 7.46 2.10
C PHE A 66 3.28 8.86 2.52
N GLU A 67 4.58 9.12 2.74
CA GLU A 67 5.04 10.39 3.31
C GLU A 67 4.54 11.63 2.57
N ARG A 68 4.20 11.49 1.29
CA ARG A 68 3.83 12.61 0.42
C ARG A 68 2.34 12.68 0.09
N LEU A 69 1.55 11.68 0.47
CA LEU A 69 0.14 11.56 0.05
C LEU A 69 -0.72 12.81 0.33
N PHE A 70 -0.51 13.46 1.47
CA PHE A 70 -1.18 14.71 1.85
C PHE A 70 -0.21 15.84 2.17
N ARG A 71 1.10 15.54 2.29
CA ARG A 71 2.10 16.50 2.77
C ARG A 71 2.30 17.68 1.81
N ASP A 72 2.37 17.40 0.52
CA ASP A 72 2.54 18.44 -0.49
C ASP A 72 1.33 19.38 -0.51
N ASP A 73 0.11 18.83 -0.47
CA ASP A 73 -1.13 19.62 -0.38
C ASP A 73 -1.27 20.39 0.94
N PHE A 74 -0.65 19.92 2.01
CA PHE A 74 -0.60 20.65 3.30
C PHE A 74 0.37 21.82 3.22
N ILE A 75 1.55 21.61 2.63
CA ILE A 75 2.59 22.65 2.55
C ILE A 75 2.18 23.79 1.60
N ASP A 76 1.50 23.47 0.50
CA ASP A 76 1.07 24.47 -0.50
C ASP A 76 -0.30 25.12 -0.18
N GLY A 77 -0.95 24.72 0.93
CA GLY A 77 -2.25 25.24 1.37
C GLY A 77 -3.44 24.72 0.55
N SER A 78 -3.22 23.83 -0.43
CA SER A 78 -4.31 23.29 -1.25
C SER A 78 -5.24 22.40 -0.44
N LEU A 79 -4.78 21.82 0.67
CA LEU A 79 -5.59 21.01 1.57
C LEU A 79 -6.68 21.85 2.26
N GLU A 80 -6.34 23.06 2.72
CA GLU A 80 -7.31 24.00 3.30
C GLU A 80 -8.35 24.44 2.25
N HIS A 81 -7.89 24.69 1.02
CA HIS A 81 -8.79 25.01 -0.10
C HIS A 81 -9.77 23.87 -0.40
N LEU A 82 -9.33 22.63 -0.33
CA LEU A 82 -10.19 21.45 -0.50
C LEU A 82 -11.27 21.35 0.58
N MET A 83 -10.98 21.78 1.81
CA MET A 83 -11.97 21.79 2.90
C MET A 83 -13.03 22.88 2.73
N LEU A 84 -12.69 24.00 2.10
CA LEU A 84 -13.62 25.11 1.82
C LEU A 84 -14.51 24.85 0.60
N THR A 85 -14.19 23.84 -0.22
CA THR A 85 -15.03 23.47 -1.36
C THR A 85 -16.31 22.78 -0.90
N ALA A 86 -17.41 22.99 -1.62
CA ALA A 86 -18.70 22.34 -1.35
C ALA A 86 -18.70 20.81 -1.56
N GLN A 87 -17.53 20.20 -1.76
CA GLN A 87 -17.39 18.77 -2.06
C GLN A 87 -17.17 17.95 -0.78
N PRO A 88 -17.73 16.73 -0.72
CA PRO A 88 -17.49 15.85 0.40
C PRO A 88 -15.98 15.49 0.49
N LEU A 89 -15.31 15.91 1.56
CA LEU A 89 -13.89 15.63 1.80
C LEU A 89 -13.58 14.13 1.74
N ALA A 90 -14.54 13.29 2.19
CA ALA A 90 -14.45 11.83 2.10
C ALA A 90 -14.30 11.32 0.64
N LEU A 91 -15.00 11.95 -0.32
CA LEU A 91 -14.90 11.58 -1.73
C LEU A 91 -13.53 11.94 -2.31
N THR A 92 -13.00 13.10 -1.94
CA THR A 92 -11.65 13.55 -2.33
C THR A 92 -10.59 12.64 -1.71
N ALA A 93 -10.73 12.29 -0.44
CA ALA A 93 -9.85 11.35 0.25
C ALA A 93 -9.82 9.99 -0.45
N LEU A 94 -10.99 9.42 -0.77
CA LEU A 94 -11.07 8.15 -1.49
C LEU A 94 -10.40 8.24 -2.87
N ALA A 95 -10.61 9.34 -3.61
CA ALA A 95 -9.99 9.53 -4.92
C ALA A 95 -8.45 9.55 -4.82
N LYS A 96 -7.90 10.20 -3.78
CA LYS A 96 -6.46 10.21 -3.51
C LYS A 96 -5.93 8.83 -3.13
N VAL A 97 -6.64 8.08 -2.30
CA VAL A 97 -6.28 6.70 -1.94
C VAL A 97 -6.25 5.80 -3.18
N VAL A 98 -7.25 5.91 -4.05
CA VAL A 98 -7.29 5.14 -5.31
C VAL A 98 -6.14 5.55 -6.23
N ALA A 99 -5.86 6.85 -6.38
CA ALA A 99 -4.73 7.33 -7.17
C ALA A 99 -3.39 6.82 -6.60
N HIS A 100 -3.21 6.86 -5.28
CA HIS A 100 -2.03 6.31 -4.61
C HIS A 100 -1.87 4.81 -4.89
N TRP A 101 -2.94 4.02 -4.75
CA TRP A 101 -2.89 2.60 -5.05
C TRP A 101 -2.53 2.31 -6.51
N LEU A 102 -3.07 3.07 -7.47
CA LEU A 102 -2.71 2.94 -8.88
C LEU A 102 -1.24 3.25 -9.16
N LEU A 103 -0.63 4.15 -8.38
CA LEU A 103 0.77 4.56 -8.52
C LEU A 103 1.76 3.67 -7.77
N THR A 104 1.32 2.97 -6.74
CA THR A 104 2.20 2.15 -5.87
C THR A 104 1.78 0.69 -5.87
N GLY A 105 0.56 0.36 -5.54
CA GLY A 105 0.07 -1.01 -5.43
C GLY A 105 0.03 -1.73 -6.78
N LEU A 106 -0.52 -1.11 -7.80
CA LEU A 106 -0.60 -1.70 -9.14
C LEU A 106 0.79 -2.00 -9.73
N PRO A 107 1.79 -1.09 -9.68
CA PRO A 107 3.14 -1.42 -10.13
C PRO A 107 3.80 -2.55 -9.33
N LEU A 108 3.54 -2.70 -8.02
CA LEU A 108 4.04 -3.85 -7.25
C LEU A 108 3.48 -5.18 -7.77
N ILE A 109 2.20 -5.20 -8.16
CA ILE A 109 1.59 -6.37 -8.79
C ILE A 109 2.26 -6.66 -10.13
N LEU A 110 2.56 -5.63 -10.93
CA LEU A 110 3.27 -5.78 -12.21
C LEU A 110 4.71 -6.24 -12.04
N LEU A 111 5.35 -5.95 -10.91
CA LEU A 111 6.69 -6.43 -10.55
C LEU A 111 6.69 -7.83 -9.92
N SER A 112 5.52 -8.37 -9.56
CA SER A 112 5.41 -9.69 -8.92
C SER A 112 6.01 -10.86 -9.72
N PRO A 113 6.00 -10.87 -11.10
CA PRO A 113 6.68 -11.93 -11.84
C PRO A 113 8.21 -11.92 -11.62
N ILE A 114 8.81 -10.73 -11.48
CA ILE A 114 10.24 -10.59 -11.16
C ILE A 114 10.51 -11.13 -9.77
N ALA A 115 9.65 -10.79 -8.79
CA ALA A 115 9.74 -11.34 -7.44
C ALA A 115 9.61 -12.86 -7.43
N ALA A 116 8.69 -13.43 -8.21
CA ALA A 116 8.50 -14.87 -8.34
C ALA A 116 9.74 -15.56 -8.91
N LEU A 117 10.38 -15.00 -9.93
CA LEU A 117 11.61 -15.51 -10.51
C LEU A 117 12.77 -15.50 -9.51
N LEU A 118 12.98 -14.35 -8.83
CA LEU A 118 14.08 -14.17 -7.88
C LEU A 118 13.93 -15.02 -6.62
N LEU A 119 12.70 -15.25 -6.18
CA LEU A 119 12.39 -16.05 -4.99
C LEU A 119 12.03 -17.50 -5.31
N SER A 120 12.20 -17.95 -6.57
CA SER A 120 11.94 -19.32 -7.04
C SER A 120 10.52 -19.80 -6.71
N LEU A 121 9.52 -18.94 -6.88
CA LEU A 121 8.12 -19.29 -6.64
C LEU A 121 7.56 -20.16 -7.77
N GLU A 122 6.83 -21.20 -7.42
CA GLU A 122 6.02 -21.95 -8.35
C GLU A 122 4.82 -21.12 -8.84
N VAL A 123 4.27 -21.48 -9.99
CA VAL A 123 3.20 -20.72 -10.65
C VAL A 123 1.93 -20.58 -9.77
N ASN A 124 1.58 -21.64 -9.03
CA ASN A 124 0.44 -21.63 -8.10
C ASN A 124 0.65 -20.62 -6.94
N ILE A 125 1.87 -20.57 -6.38
CA ILE A 125 2.24 -19.62 -5.30
C ILE A 125 2.30 -18.19 -5.85
N TRP A 126 2.83 -18.01 -7.07
CA TRP A 126 2.83 -16.70 -7.72
C TRP A 126 1.41 -16.15 -7.94
N TRP A 127 0.46 -16.99 -8.40
CA TRP A 127 -0.94 -16.54 -8.51
C TRP A 127 -1.55 -16.16 -7.16
N ALA A 128 -1.24 -16.89 -6.10
CA ALA A 128 -1.62 -16.53 -4.74
C ALA A 128 -0.99 -15.20 -4.32
N LEU A 129 0.27 -14.93 -4.68
CA LEU A 129 0.94 -13.64 -4.44
C LEU A 129 0.22 -12.51 -5.18
N VAL A 130 -0.10 -12.68 -6.46
CA VAL A 130 -0.85 -11.68 -7.26
C VAL A 130 -2.19 -11.38 -6.62
N LEU A 131 -2.96 -12.40 -6.22
CA LEU A 131 -4.27 -12.23 -5.58
C LEU A 131 -4.15 -11.51 -4.23
N THR A 132 -3.18 -11.90 -3.41
CA THR A 132 -2.98 -11.24 -2.11
C THR A 132 -2.51 -9.80 -2.26
N LEU A 133 -1.62 -9.50 -3.21
CA LEU A 133 -1.22 -8.12 -3.53
C LEU A 133 -2.40 -7.31 -4.05
N LEU A 134 -3.24 -7.87 -4.92
CA LEU A 134 -4.41 -7.18 -5.47
C LEU A 134 -5.41 -6.77 -4.39
N VAL A 135 -5.62 -7.62 -3.38
CA VAL A 135 -6.56 -7.37 -2.28
C VAL A 135 -5.88 -6.61 -1.13
N GLY A 136 -4.64 -6.94 -0.80
CA GLY A 136 -3.94 -6.40 0.36
C GLY A 136 -3.36 -5.01 0.15
N THR A 137 -2.80 -4.69 -1.04
CA THR A 137 -2.20 -3.36 -1.26
C THR A 137 -3.21 -2.21 -1.22
N PRO A 138 -4.48 -2.34 -1.67
CA PRO A 138 -5.49 -1.31 -1.42
C PRO A 138 -5.78 -1.12 0.08
N ILE A 139 -5.77 -2.20 0.88
CA ILE A 139 -5.93 -2.10 2.34
C ILE A 139 -4.79 -1.27 2.93
N LEU A 140 -3.54 -1.56 2.53
CA LEU A 140 -2.38 -0.78 2.95
C LEU A 140 -2.57 0.70 2.59
N SER A 141 -3.03 1.00 1.37
CA SER A 141 -3.28 2.38 0.93
C SER A 141 -4.35 3.08 1.76
N CYS A 142 -5.45 2.39 2.11
CA CYS A 142 -6.51 2.93 2.96
C CYS A 142 -6.01 3.24 4.37
N ILE A 143 -5.37 2.28 5.02
CA ILE A 143 -4.87 2.41 6.39
C ILE A 143 -3.73 3.43 6.46
N GLY A 144 -2.79 3.37 5.51
CA GLY A 144 -1.68 4.32 5.41
C GLY A 144 -2.16 5.76 5.25
N ALA A 145 -3.17 5.98 4.42
CA ALA A 145 -3.75 7.31 4.23
C ALA A 145 -4.39 7.89 5.50
N ILE A 146 -5.01 7.05 6.35
CA ILE A 146 -5.50 7.49 7.68
C ILE A 146 -4.32 7.95 8.54
N GLY A 147 -3.25 7.15 8.59
CA GLY A 147 -2.05 7.49 9.35
C GLY A 147 -1.41 8.80 8.89
N VAL A 148 -1.27 9.01 7.58
CA VAL A 148 -0.75 10.27 7.01
C VAL A 148 -1.65 11.44 7.37
N ALA A 149 -2.97 11.30 7.25
CA ALA A 149 -3.92 12.35 7.58
C ALA A 149 -3.82 12.80 9.05
N LEU A 150 -3.55 11.85 9.96
CA LEU A 150 -3.34 12.14 11.39
C LEU A 150 -1.99 12.80 11.70
N THR A 151 -0.99 12.63 10.84
CA THR A 151 0.39 13.06 11.12
C THR A 151 0.87 14.20 10.22
N VAL A 152 0.06 14.66 9.27
CA VAL A 152 0.46 15.62 8.23
C VAL A 152 0.92 16.96 8.78
N GLY A 153 0.32 17.45 9.87
CA GLY A 153 0.70 18.70 10.55
C GLY A 153 1.90 18.59 11.50
N LEU A 154 2.45 17.37 11.72
CA LEU A 154 3.49 17.15 12.72
C LEU A 154 4.90 17.23 12.10
N ARG A 155 5.85 17.89 12.83
CA ARG A 155 7.26 18.04 12.40
C ARG A 155 7.99 16.70 12.18
N LYS A 156 7.62 15.63 12.90
CA LYS A 156 8.17 14.27 12.81
C LYS A 156 7.14 13.27 12.30
N GLY A 157 6.25 13.69 11.41
CA GLY A 157 5.12 12.90 10.94
C GLY A 157 5.50 11.52 10.39
N GLY A 158 6.60 11.39 9.64
CA GLY A 158 7.03 10.11 9.06
C GLY A 158 7.34 9.01 10.09
N VAL A 159 8.02 9.35 11.19
CA VAL A 159 8.33 8.37 12.26
C VAL A 159 7.05 7.96 12.99
N LEU A 160 6.19 8.94 13.30
CA LEU A 160 4.90 8.67 13.95
C LEU A 160 3.97 7.88 13.05
N LEU A 161 3.98 8.15 11.75
CA LEU A 161 3.25 7.38 10.74
C LEU A 161 3.62 5.91 10.81
N SER A 162 4.92 5.59 10.72
CA SER A 162 5.39 4.21 10.75
C SER A 162 5.00 3.51 12.05
N LEU A 163 5.16 4.18 13.19
CA LEU A 163 4.82 3.61 14.50
C LEU A 163 3.32 3.32 14.64
N LEU A 164 2.47 4.16 14.06
CA LEU A 164 1.02 4.01 14.13
C LEU A 164 0.49 2.98 13.12
N VAL A 165 1.05 2.98 11.90
CA VAL A 165 0.47 2.23 10.77
C VAL A 165 0.99 0.79 10.69
N VAL A 166 2.27 0.54 11.06
CA VAL A 166 2.85 -0.81 10.98
C VAL A 166 2.06 -1.85 11.79
N PRO A 167 1.65 -1.60 13.06
CA PRO A 167 0.82 -2.56 13.78
C PRO A 167 -0.53 -2.85 13.10
N LEU A 168 -1.12 -1.86 12.41
CA LEU A 168 -2.39 -2.04 11.71
C LEU A 168 -2.25 -2.86 10.42
N PHE A 169 -1.03 -2.99 9.89
CA PHE A 169 -0.75 -3.85 8.74
C PHE A 169 -0.55 -5.32 9.11
N ILE A 170 -0.30 -5.65 10.40
CA ILE A 170 -0.05 -7.02 10.84
C ILE A 170 -1.16 -8.00 10.41
N PRO A 171 -2.46 -7.70 10.57
CA PRO A 171 -3.51 -8.61 10.12
C PRO A 171 -3.44 -8.91 8.61
N VAL A 172 -3.13 -7.90 7.78
CA VAL A 172 -2.98 -8.08 6.33
C VAL A 172 -1.82 -9.03 6.03
N LEU A 173 -0.67 -8.84 6.71
CA LEU A 173 0.50 -9.70 6.56
C LEU A 173 0.21 -11.14 6.95
N ILE A 174 -0.48 -11.36 8.08
CA ILE A 174 -0.82 -12.69 8.57
C ILE A 174 -1.68 -13.44 7.55
N PHE A 175 -2.77 -12.84 7.09
CA PHE A 175 -3.65 -13.51 6.12
C PHE A 175 -3.02 -13.69 4.75
N ALA A 176 -2.24 -12.71 4.30
CA ALA A 176 -1.53 -12.81 3.03
C ALA A 176 -0.47 -13.93 3.06
N SER A 177 0.34 -14.00 4.12
CA SER A 177 1.32 -15.09 4.28
C SER A 177 0.62 -16.46 4.38
N ALA A 178 -0.46 -16.55 5.15
CA ALA A 178 -1.22 -17.80 5.28
C ALA A 178 -1.81 -18.28 3.95
N ILE A 179 -2.22 -17.37 3.05
CA ILE A 179 -2.67 -17.71 1.70
C ILE A 179 -1.53 -18.29 0.87
N LEU A 180 -0.34 -17.68 0.91
CA LEU A 180 0.81 -18.18 0.16
C LEU A 180 1.31 -19.52 0.70
N ASP A 181 1.33 -19.70 2.02
CA ASP A 181 1.69 -20.97 2.66
C ASP A 181 0.70 -22.08 2.28
N ALA A 182 -0.60 -21.78 2.29
CA ALA A 182 -1.62 -22.74 1.86
C ALA A 182 -1.46 -23.08 0.36
N ALA A 183 -1.16 -22.10 -0.50
CA ALA A 183 -0.89 -22.33 -1.91
C ALA A 183 0.36 -23.21 -2.12
N ALA A 184 1.42 -23.01 -1.33
CA ALA A 184 2.64 -23.82 -1.37
C ALA A 184 2.38 -25.28 -0.99
N LEU A 185 1.39 -25.53 -0.13
CA LEU A 185 0.97 -26.88 0.29
C LEU A 185 -0.17 -27.44 -0.59
N ASN A 186 -0.58 -26.74 -1.65
CA ASN A 186 -1.73 -27.07 -2.49
C ASN A 186 -3.04 -27.22 -1.70
N LEU A 187 -3.18 -26.47 -0.60
CA LEU A 187 -4.40 -26.43 0.24
C LEU A 187 -5.35 -25.31 -0.21
N PRO A 188 -6.65 -25.46 0.02
CA PRO A 188 -7.62 -24.39 -0.27
C PRO A 188 -7.42 -23.20 0.66
N TYR A 189 -7.31 -21.99 0.10
CA TYR A 189 -7.13 -20.74 0.83
C TYR A 189 -8.31 -19.76 0.69
N GLY A 190 -9.46 -20.25 0.21
CA GLY A 190 -10.64 -19.39 -0.01
C GLY A 190 -11.14 -18.70 1.25
N GLY A 191 -11.04 -19.34 2.43
CA GLY A 191 -11.43 -18.75 3.71
C GLY A 191 -10.56 -17.55 4.09
N GLN A 192 -9.24 -17.68 4.00
CA GLN A 192 -8.29 -16.60 4.30
C GLN A 192 -8.45 -15.44 3.30
N LEU A 193 -8.67 -15.75 2.02
CA LEU A 193 -8.93 -14.75 0.99
C LEU A 193 -10.25 -14.00 1.24
N ALA A 194 -11.29 -14.69 1.69
CA ALA A 194 -12.56 -14.06 2.07
C ALA A 194 -12.41 -13.10 3.25
N ILE A 195 -11.61 -13.46 4.26
CA ILE A 195 -11.31 -12.56 5.39
C ILE A 195 -10.54 -11.32 4.89
N LEU A 196 -9.52 -11.52 4.07
CA LEU A 196 -8.75 -10.39 3.49
C LEU A 196 -9.67 -9.49 2.65
N GLY A 197 -10.60 -10.07 1.88
CA GLY A 197 -11.62 -9.35 1.13
C GLY A 197 -12.61 -8.58 2.03
N ALA A 198 -12.99 -9.14 3.18
CA ALA A 198 -13.83 -8.46 4.16
C ALA A 198 -13.11 -7.26 4.80
N ILE A 199 -11.79 -7.41 5.10
CA ILE A 199 -10.94 -6.30 5.57
C ILE A 199 -10.87 -5.20 4.50
N LEU A 200 -10.71 -5.57 3.22
CA LEU A 200 -10.72 -4.62 2.11
C LEU A 200 -12.04 -3.85 2.03
N ALA A 201 -13.16 -4.56 2.08
CA ALA A 201 -14.48 -3.93 2.05
C ALA A 201 -14.68 -2.95 3.21
N GLY A 202 -14.27 -3.34 4.43
CA GLY A 202 -14.26 -2.45 5.59
C GLY A 202 -13.33 -1.25 5.41
N ALA A 203 -12.12 -1.47 4.90
CA ALA A 203 -11.15 -0.40 4.65
C ALA A 203 -11.67 0.63 3.63
N ILE A 204 -12.21 0.18 2.50
CA ILE A 204 -12.75 1.08 1.45
C ILE A 204 -13.95 1.89 1.97
N THR A 205 -14.81 1.27 2.79
CA THR A 205 -16.02 1.95 3.29
C THR A 205 -15.73 2.92 4.43
N LEU A 206 -14.82 2.59 5.34
CA LEU A 206 -14.55 3.38 6.54
C LEU A 206 -13.43 4.41 6.35
N SER A 207 -12.40 4.10 5.55
CA SER A 207 -11.22 4.98 5.43
C SER A 207 -11.55 6.38 4.91
N PRO A 208 -12.47 6.62 3.96
CA PRO A 208 -12.74 7.97 3.49
C PRO A 208 -13.26 8.90 4.59
N PHE A 209 -14.09 8.37 5.48
CA PHE A 209 -14.63 9.11 6.62
C PHE A 209 -13.56 9.34 7.70
N ALA A 210 -12.77 8.30 7.99
CA ALA A 210 -11.67 8.40 8.95
C ALA A 210 -10.61 9.41 8.49
N ILE A 211 -10.22 9.40 7.20
CA ILE A 211 -9.29 10.35 6.61
C ILE A 211 -9.86 11.78 6.69
N ALA A 212 -11.14 11.96 6.32
CA ALA A 212 -11.77 13.27 6.38
C ALA A 212 -11.82 13.82 7.80
N ALA A 213 -12.11 12.99 8.80
CA ALA A 213 -12.08 13.37 10.20
C ALA A 213 -10.65 13.72 10.68
N ALA A 214 -9.67 12.89 10.33
CA ALA A 214 -8.27 13.09 10.68
C ALA A 214 -7.70 14.40 10.10
N LEU A 215 -7.99 14.69 8.83
CA LEU A 215 -7.55 15.93 8.18
C LEU A 215 -8.14 17.17 8.86
N ARG A 216 -9.42 17.15 9.27
CA ARG A 216 -10.03 18.27 10.01
C ARG A 216 -9.30 18.52 11.32
N ILE A 217 -9.05 17.48 12.11
CA ILE A 217 -8.32 17.60 13.39
C ILE A 217 -6.90 18.13 13.17
N SER A 218 -6.21 17.69 12.10
CA SER A 218 -4.83 18.10 11.83
C SER A 218 -4.69 19.54 11.33
N LEU A 219 -5.75 20.13 10.79
CA LEU A 219 -5.77 21.51 10.29
C LEU A 219 -6.29 22.50 11.34
N ASP A 220 -7.06 22.03 12.33
CA ASP A 220 -7.58 22.86 13.43
C ASP A 220 -6.54 23.11 14.54
N ASN A 221 -5.35 22.45 14.48
CA ASN A 221 -4.23 22.59 15.41
C ASN A 221 -3.08 23.40 14.78
#